data_b6e8625c50d7d32b8cec5240775d4a96
#
_entry.id   b6e8625c50d7d32b8cec5240775d4a96
#
_cell.length_a   1.000
_cell.length_b   1.000
_cell.length_c   1.000
_cell.angle_alpha   90.00
_cell.angle_beta   90.00
_cell.angle_gamma   90.00
#
_symmetry.space_group_name_H-M   'P 1'
#
loop_
_entity.id
_entity.type
_entity.pdbx_description
1 polymer ?
#
loop_
_entity_poly.entity_id
_entity_poly.type
_entity_poly.pdbx_seq_one_letter_code
_entity_poly.pdbx_strand_id
1 'polypeptide(L)'
;MYVVRDIFTAKPGMASKLMKEVMTMPNSPRARILTDLVGDYNTVVMESEYKDLASYEKMMQEYTSQPPELRQKMAGYTDLWQSGRREVLRVVD
;
A
#
# COMPACT_ATOMS: atom_id res chain seq x y z
N MET A 1 17.21 6.73 4.67
CA MET A 1 16.19 6.12 3.83
C MET A 1 15.22 5.31 4.66
N TYR A 2 13.97 5.36 4.30
CA TYR A 2 12.90 4.64 4.99
C TYR A 2 12.12 3.80 3.99
N VAL A 3 11.66 2.64 4.44
CA VAL A 3 10.81 1.73 3.67
C VAL A 3 9.46 1.69 4.36
N VAL A 4 8.41 1.94 3.61
CA VAL A 4 7.04 1.86 4.11
C VAL A 4 6.37 0.65 3.47
N ARG A 5 5.81 -0.22 4.29
CA ARG A 5 5.07 -1.40 3.84
C ARG A 5 3.62 -1.31 4.30
N ASP A 6 2.72 -1.30 3.35
CA ASP A 6 1.30 -1.50 3.62
C ASP A 6 1.00 -2.97 3.37
N ILE A 7 0.69 -3.70 4.42
CA ILE A 7 0.56 -5.15 4.40
C ILE A 7 -0.91 -5.52 4.60
N PHE A 8 -1.50 -6.14 3.58
CA PHE A 8 -2.90 -6.54 3.60
C PHE A 8 -3.04 -8.05 3.57
N THR A 9 -4.05 -8.55 4.28
CA THR A 9 -4.54 -9.91 4.07
C THR A 9 -5.83 -9.79 3.27
N ALA A 10 -5.78 -10.23 2.01
CA ALA A 10 -6.94 -10.17 1.14
C ALA A 10 -7.99 -11.20 1.56
N LYS A 11 -9.25 -10.92 1.25
CA LYS A 11 -10.31 -11.91 1.39
C LYS A 11 -10.05 -13.06 0.41
N PRO A 12 -10.50 -14.28 0.73
CA PRO A 12 -10.29 -15.43 -0.16
C PRO A 12 -10.75 -15.13 -1.59
N GLY A 13 -9.86 -15.40 -2.55
CA GLY A 13 -10.14 -15.16 -3.96
C GLY A 13 -9.99 -13.72 -4.42
N MET A 14 -9.64 -12.78 -3.53
CA MET A 14 -9.60 -11.35 -3.86
C MET A 14 -8.19 -10.77 -3.98
N ALA A 15 -7.15 -11.57 -3.79
CA ALA A 15 -5.77 -11.07 -3.80
C ALA A 15 -5.38 -10.41 -5.13
N SER A 16 -5.70 -11.03 -6.27
CA SER A 16 -5.38 -10.47 -7.59
C SER A 16 -6.09 -9.15 -7.83
N LYS A 17 -7.35 -9.05 -7.43
CA LYS A 17 -8.13 -7.83 -7.57
C LYS A 17 -7.59 -6.72 -6.67
N LEU A 18 -7.21 -7.07 -5.43
CA LEU A 18 -6.60 -6.14 -4.49
C LEU A 18 -5.27 -5.61 -5.04
N MET A 19 -4.43 -6.48 -5.60
CA MET A 19 -3.16 -6.05 -6.21
C MET A 19 -3.38 -5.02 -7.32
N LYS A 20 -4.38 -5.22 -8.17
CA LYS A 20 -4.70 -4.25 -9.24
C LYS A 20 -5.13 -2.91 -8.66
N GLU A 21 -5.95 -2.93 -7.60
CA GLU A 21 -6.43 -1.69 -6.97
C GLU A 21 -5.28 -0.92 -6.33
N VAL A 22 -4.39 -1.60 -5.57
CA VAL A 22 -3.28 -0.90 -4.91
C VAL A 22 -2.26 -0.36 -5.91
N MET A 23 -2.13 -0.98 -7.09
CA MET A 23 -1.24 -0.49 -8.14
C MET A 23 -1.68 0.85 -8.71
N THR A 24 -2.96 1.21 -8.56
CA THR A 24 -3.49 2.49 -9.03
C THR A 24 -3.41 3.60 -7.98
N MET A 25 -3.00 3.26 -6.75
CA MET A 25 -2.90 4.24 -5.68
C MET A 25 -1.69 5.14 -5.85
N PRO A 26 -1.78 6.43 -5.45
CA PRO A 26 -0.62 7.31 -5.40
C PRO A 26 0.42 6.75 -4.43
N ASN A 27 1.65 6.61 -4.89
CA ASN A 27 2.74 6.11 -4.07
C ASN A 27 4.07 6.66 -4.56
N SER A 28 5.16 6.25 -3.90
CA SER A 28 6.51 6.60 -4.29
C SER A 28 6.85 6.04 -5.68
N PRO A 29 7.68 6.73 -6.47
CA PRO A 29 8.16 6.20 -7.75
C PRO A 29 8.86 4.85 -7.65
N ARG A 30 9.32 4.47 -6.45
CA ARG A 30 9.98 3.18 -6.20
C ARG A 30 9.06 2.17 -5.53
N ALA A 31 7.75 2.36 -5.63
CA ALA A 31 6.80 1.41 -5.05
C ALA A 31 6.77 0.10 -5.82
N ARG A 32 6.61 -0.99 -5.10
CA ARG A 32 6.46 -2.32 -5.69
C ARG A 32 5.42 -3.12 -4.91
N ILE A 33 4.84 -4.10 -5.58
CA ILE A 33 3.85 -4.98 -4.98
C ILE A 33 4.48 -6.34 -4.77
N LEU A 34 4.30 -6.87 -3.56
CA LEU A 34 4.78 -8.20 -3.17
C LEU A 34 3.57 -9.05 -2.82
N THR A 35 3.66 -10.35 -3.09
CA THR A 35 2.64 -11.29 -2.66
C THR A 35 3.30 -12.53 -2.06
N ASP A 36 2.53 -13.32 -1.34
CA ASP A 36 3.07 -14.50 -0.68
C ASP A 36 3.46 -15.57 -1.69
N LEU A 37 4.67 -16.08 -1.54
CA LEU A 37 5.10 -17.33 -2.16
C LEU A 37 5.10 -18.43 -1.09
N VAL A 38 5.70 -18.11 0.07
CA VAL A 38 5.67 -18.94 1.27
C VAL A 38 5.38 -18.00 2.43
N GLY A 39 4.37 -18.31 3.23
CA GLY A 39 3.94 -17.47 4.35
C GLY A 39 2.44 -17.52 4.50
N ASP A 40 1.88 -16.46 5.08
CA ASP A 40 0.43 -16.36 5.26
C ASP A 40 -0.25 -16.20 3.90
N TYR A 41 -1.34 -16.95 3.72
CA TYR A 41 -2.10 -16.91 2.46
C TYR A 41 -2.75 -15.55 2.24
N ASN A 42 -2.83 -15.17 0.96
CA ASN A 42 -3.51 -13.96 0.50
C ASN A 42 -2.85 -12.66 1.00
N THR A 43 -1.54 -12.68 1.19
CA THR A 43 -0.78 -11.50 1.58
C THR A 43 -0.51 -10.62 0.37
N VAL A 44 -0.85 -9.34 0.46
CA VAL A 44 -0.52 -8.33 -0.55
C VAL A 44 0.20 -7.20 0.16
N VAL A 45 1.42 -6.89 -0.30
CA VAL A 45 2.24 -5.85 0.29
C VAL A 45 2.53 -4.78 -0.75
N MET A 46 2.28 -3.54 -0.41
CA MET A 46 2.75 -2.40 -1.18
C MET A 46 3.95 -1.80 -0.44
N GLU A 47 5.12 -1.87 -1.06
CA GLU A 47 6.37 -1.39 -0.47
C GLU A 47 6.85 -0.16 -1.21
N SER A 48 7.13 0.90 -0.48
CA SER A 48 7.58 2.18 -1.02
C SER A 48 8.83 2.66 -0.28
N GLU A 49 9.70 3.38 -0.98
CA GLU A 49 10.88 3.96 -0.38
C GLU A 49 10.75 5.47 -0.31
N TYR A 50 11.23 6.05 0.78
CA TYR A 50 11.26 7.50 1.02
C TYR A 50 12.62 7.93 1.50
N LYS A 51 13.09 9.04 0.97
CA LYS A 51 14.37 9.63 1.33
C LYS A 51 14.42 9.98 2.82
N ASP A 52 13.33 10.58 3.31
CA ASP A 52 13.21 11.06 4.68
C ASP A 52 11.74 10.99 5.13
N LEU A 53 11.49 11.21 6.42
CA LEU A 53 10.13 11.17 6.96
C LEU A 53 9.28 12.34 6.48
N ALA A 54 9.89 13.49 6.18
CA ALA A 54 9.16 14.64 5.65
C ALA A 54 8.55 14.33 4.28
N SER A 55 9.27 13.62 3.42
CA SER A 55 8.74 13.18 2.12
C SER A 55 7.57 12.23 2.28
N TYR A 56 7.65 11.32 3.23
CA TYR A 56 6.56 10.40 3.54
C TYR A 56 5.33 11.16 4.04
N GLU A 57 5.52 12.08 4.99
CA GLU A 57 4.45 12.89 5.54
C GLU A 57 3.76 13.72 4.46
N LYS A 58 4.53 14.31 3.55
CA LYS A 58 3.99 15.07 2.42
C LYS A 58 3.11 14.19 1.53
N MET A 59 3.56 12.98 1.24
CA MET A 59 2.77 12.03 0.44
C MET A 59 1.46 11.69 1.14
N MET A 60 1.49 11.48 2.45
CA MET A 60 0.28 11.18 3.22
C MET A 60 -0.69 12.36 3.21
N GLN A 61 -0.20 13.60 3.30
CA GLN A 61 -1.04 14.78 3.19
C GLN A 61 -1.69 14.90 1.82
N GLU A 62 -0.94 14.64 0.76
CA GLU A 62 -1.47 14.63 -0.61
C GLU A 62 -2.55 13.55 -0.77
N TYR A 63 -2.32 12.38 -0.19
CA TYR A 63 -3.28 11.29 -0.22
C TYR A 63 -4.59 11.66 0.45
N THR A 64 -4.53 12.28 1.63
CA THR A 64 -5.73 12.67 2.38
C THR A 64 -6.45 13.87 1.76
N SER A 65 -5.78 14.64 0.90
CA SER A 65 -6.35 15.81 0.21
C SER A 65 -6.87 15.49 -1.18
N GLN A 66 -6.96 14.23 -1.55
CA GLN A 66 -7.38 13.85 -2.91
C GLN A 66 -8.80 14.33 -3.23
N PRO A 67 -9.06 14.67 -4.52
CA PRO A 67 -10.41 15.02 -4.96
C PRO A 67 -11.40 13.88 -4.71
N PRO A 68 -12.68 14.20 -4.48
CA PRO A 68 -13.72 13.19 -4.25
C PRO A 68 -13.80 12.11 -5.32
N GLU A 69 -13.55 12.45 -6.58
CA GLU A 69 -13.60 11.51 -7.70
C GLU A 69 -12.54 10.41 -7.55
N LEU A 70 -11.33 10.78 -7.12
CA LEU A 70 -10.26 9.83 -6.87
C LEU A 70 -10.57 8.94 -5.68
N ARG A 71 -11.17 9.51 -4.64
CA ARG A 71 -11.62 8.73 -3.47
C ARG A 71 -12.65 7.69 -3.85
N GLN A 72 -13.59 8.03 -4.73
CA GLN A 72 -14.60 7.11 -5.22
C GLN A 72 -13.98 5.95 -6.01
N LYS A 73 -12.99 6.24 -6.86
CA LYS A 73 -12.26 5.22 -7.60
C LYS A 73 -11.59 4.21 -6.68
N MET A 74 -11.13 4.67 -5.50
CA MET A 74 -10.37 3.86 -4.56
C MET A 74 -11.23 3.24 -3.47
N ALA A 75 -12.49 3.63 -3.36
CA ALA A 75 -13.37 3.19 -2.27
C ALA A 75 -13.56 1.67 -2.23
N GLY A 76 -13.56 1.02 -3.39
CA GLY A 76 -13.80 -0.42 -3.47
C GLY A 76 -12.68 -1.30 -2.93
N TYR A 77 -11.46 -0.76 -2.77
CA TYR A 77 -10.36 -1.61 -2.34
C TYR A 77 -10.51 -2.09 -0.89
N THR A 78 -11.20 -1.32 -0.04
CA THR A 78 -11.39 -1.70 1.36
C THR A 78 -12.27 -2.93 1.52
N ASP A 79 -13.06 -3.28 0.51
CA ASP A 79 -13.89 -4.48 0.53
C ASP A 79 -13.12 -5.75 0.15
N LEU A 80 -11.88 -5.60 -0.31
CA LEU A 80 -11.09 -6.69 -0.86
C LEU A 80 -10.15 -7.32 0.17
N TRP A 81 -9.98 -6.70 1.34
CA TRP A 81 -9.09 -7.22 2.37
C TRP A 81 -9.80 -7.32 3.72
N GLN A 82 -9.32 -8.26 4.55
CA GLN A 82 -9.87 -8.50 5.89
C GLN A 82 -9.11 -7.74 6.96
N SER A 83 -7.81 -7.56 6.78
CA SER A 83 -6.95 -6.89 7.74
C SER A 83 -5.81 -6.20 7.02
N GLY A 84 -5.29 -5.17 7.63
CA GLY A 84 -4.17 -4.43 7.09
C GLY A 84 -3.35 -3.80 8.20
N ARG A 85 -2.07 -3.60 7.95
CA ARG A 85 -1.19 -2.87 8.85
C ARG A 85 -0.15 -2.11 8.04
N ARG A 86 0.48 -1.14 8.66
CA ARG A 86 1.56 -0.37 8.06
C ARG A 86 2.80 -0.47 8.92
N GLU A 87 3.92 -0.63 8.26
CA GLU A 87 5.24 -0.59 8.89
C GLU A 87 6.06 0.51 8.23
N VAL A 88 6.75 1.30 9.05
CA VAL A 88 7.74 2.26 8.59
C VAL A 88 9.08 1.81 9.14
N LEU A 89 9.98 1.42 8.27
CA LEU A 89 11.25 0.83 8.65
C LEU A 89 12.40 1.72 8.19
N ARG A 90 13.45 1.81 9.02
CA ARG A 90 14.67 2.52 8.65
C ARG A 90 15.64 1.55 8.00
N VAL A 91 16.23 1.96 6.87
CA VAL A 91 17.30 1.19 6.25
C VAL A 91 18.58 1.37 7.07
N VAL A 92 19.17 0.27 7.50
CA VAL A 92 20.40 0.26 8.27
C VAL A 92 21.54 -0.18 7.35
N ASP A 93 22.55 0.67 7.24
CA ASP A 93 23.72 0.39 6.38
C ASP A 93 24.83 -0.36 7.15
#